data_b88d512b9a1762077ec0fe585887070d
#
_entry.id   b88d512b9a1762077ec0fe585887070d
#
_cell.length_a   1.000
_cell.length_b   1.000
_cell.length_c   1.000
_cell.angle_alpha   90.00
_cell.angle_beta   90.00
_cell.angle_gamma   90.00
#
_symmetry.space_group_name_H-M   'P 1'
#
loop_
_entity.id
_entity.type
_entity.pdbx_description
1 polymer ?
#
loop_
_entity_poly.entity_id
_entity_poly.type
_entity_poly.pdbx_seq_one_letter_code
_entity_poly.pdbx_strand_id
1 'polypeptide(L)'
;MIVSEAGASVYSASKLASEEFPKFDVGQRSAASIARRLQDPLAELVKIDPKAIGVGQYQHDMNQKKLNEALSGVVEDCVNRVGVDLNTASAPLLSYISGISGTIAKNIVAYREENGKFTDRKELLKVAKLGPKAFEQCAGFLRISDGKNPLDGTSVHPESYEAAEKLLKKQGFTPEDIRKGNLKGLSLTIRDYHKLSEELQTGEITLRDIVKELEKPGRDPREEMPGPILRTDVLDMKDLKEGMVLKGTVRNVIDFGVFVDIGVHQDGLVHISEITDKKYIKHPLEVVHVGDIVDVKVLSVDLKRKRIQLTMKGIS
;
A
#
# COMPACT_ATOMS: atom_id res chain seq x y z
N MET A 1 19.10 -4.47 1.62
CA MET A 1 17.80 -4.11 1.02
C MET A 1 17.91 -2.73 0.42
N ILE A 2 17.43 -2.55 -0.81
CA ILE A 2 17.44 -1.26 -1.50
C ILE A 2 16.05 -0.64 -1.35
N VAL A 3 15.99 0.60 -0.86
CA VAL A 3 14.76 1.38 -0.69
C VAL A 3 14.89 2.67 -1.48
N SER A 4 13.85 3.07 -2.23
CA SER A 4 13.85 4.33 -2.97
C SER A 4 14.01 5.52 -2.03
N GLU A 5 14.95 6.41 -2.33
CA GLU A 5 15.18 7.67 -1.61
C GLU A 5 14.47 8.87 -2.24
N ALA A 6 13.69 8.65 -3.31
CA ALA A 6 13.02 9.72 -4.03
C ALA A 6 12.25 10.65 -3.08
N GLY A 7 12.46 11.96 -3.16
CA GLY A 7 11.84 12.97 -2.32
C GLY A 7 12.29 13.00 -0.84
N ALA A 8 13.21 12.14 -0.39
CA ALA A 8 13.64 12.13 1.01
C ALA A 8 14.29 13.44 1.46
N SER A 9 15.02 14.12 0.57
CA SER A 9 15.59 15.44 0.82
C SER A 9 14.52 16.52 1.02
N VAL A 10 13.43 16.43 0.27
CA VAL A 10 12.30 17.37 0.42
C VAL A 10 11.62 17.18 1.79
N TYR A 11 11.38 15.94 2.19
CA TYR A 11 10.85 15.64 3.52
C TYR A 11 11.78 16.12 4.63
N SER A 12 13.06 15.75 4.59
CA SER A 12 14.01 16.03 5.68
C SER A 12 14.24 17.52 5.92
N ALA A 13 14.10 18.36 4.88
CA ALA A 13 14.15 19.81 4.96
C ALA A 13 12.81 20.46 5.38
N SER A 14 11.72 19.70 5.44
CA SER A 14 10.40 20.23 5.74
C SER A 14 10.22 20.60 7.22
N LYS A 15 9.23 21.47 7.47
CA LYS A 15 8.80 21.81 8.84
C LYS A 15 8.27 20.56 9.55
N LEU A 16 7.53 19.70 8.85
CA LEU A 16 7.00 18.46 9.39
C LEU A 16 8.12 17.55 9.93
N ALA A 17 9.20 17.36 9.17
CA ALA A 17 10.33 16.54 9.63
C ALA A 17 11.04 17.16 10.84
N SER A 18 11.07 18.49 10.94
CA SER A 18 11.61 19.21 12.10
C SER A 18 10.74 19.02 13.35
N GLU A 19 9.44 18.96 13.18
CA GLU A 19 8.48 18.70 14.26
C GLU A 19 8.52 17.23 14.71
N GLU A 20 8.63 16.28 13.75
CA GLU A 20 8.74 14.84 14.07
C GLU A 20 10.08 14.49 14.74
N PHE A 21 11.16 15.12 14.33
CA PHE A 21 12.52 14.85 14.80
C PHE A 21 13.28 16.13 15.16
N PRO A 22 12.91 16.81 16.26
CA PRO A 22 13.49 18.10 16.60
C PRO A 22 14.99 18.04 16.94
N LYS A 23 15.49 16.87 17.36
CA LYS A 23 16.90 16.66 17.75
C LYS A 23 17.76 16.09 16.63
N PHE A 24 17.16 15.69 15.48
CA PHE A 24 17.90 15.10 14.38
C PHE A 24 18.32 16.18 13.38
N ASP A 25 19.48 16.00 12.79
CA ASP A 25 19.88 16.77 11.61
C ASP A 25 19.14 16.31 10.34
N VAL A 26 19.33 17.03 9.24
CA VAL A 26 18.67 16.76 7.95
C VAL A 26 19.00 15.36 7.42
N GLY A 27 20.25 14.90 7.59
CA GLY A 27 20.69 13.57 7.17
C GLY A 27 20.02 12.46 7.97
N GLN A 28 19.95 12.62 9.29
CA GLN A 28 19.29 11.67 10.19
C GLN A 28 17.79 11.59 9.94
N ARG A 29 17.12 12.73 9.66
CA ARG A 29 15.70 12.77 9.28
C ARG A 29 15.44 12.03 7.97
N SER A 30 16.31 12.24 6.97
CA SER A 30 16.25 11.53 5.70
C SER A 30 16.42 10.02 5.88
N ALA A 31 17.43 9.59 6.63
CA ALA A 31 17.69 8.18 6.91
C ALA A 31 16.50 7.51 7.64
N ALA A 32 15.92 8.19 8.64
CA ALA A 32 14.73 7.69 9.34
C ALA A 32 13.53 7.53 8.42
N SER A 33 13.27 8.49 7.52
CA SER A 33 12.19 8.40 6.54
C SER A 33 12.39 7.26 5.56
N ILE A 34 13.60 7.10 5.01
CA ILE A 34 13.91 6.00 4.09
C ILE A 34 13.72 4.64 4.79
N ALA A 35 14.17 4.50 6.05
CA ALA A 35 13.98 3.27 6.82
C ALA A 35 12.49 2.96 7.06
N ARG A 36 11.68 3.97 7.37
CA ARG A 36 10.22 3.81 7.58
C ARG A 36 9.47 3.42 6.33
N ARG A 37 9.94 3.79 5.13
CA ARG A 37 9.35 3.33 3.86
C ARG A 37 9.38 1.81 3.71
N LEU A 38 10.31 1.15 4.41
CA LEU A 38 10.36 -0.30 4.45
C LEU A 38 9.22 -0.91 5.26
N GLN A 39 8.78 -0.21 6.31
CA GLN A 39 7.68 -0.65 7.17
C GLN A 39 6.33 -0.33 6.53
N ASP A 40 6.13 0.93 6.14
CA ASP A 40 4.92 1.39 5.44
C ASP A 40 5.26 2.52 4.47
N PRO A 41 5.45 2.19 3.16
CA PRO A 41 5.79 3.20 2.17
C PRO A 41 4.71 4.26 2.01
N LEU A 42 3.43 3.90 2.11
CA LEU A 42 2.32 4.85 1.97
C LEU A 42 2.32 5.88 3.09
N ALA A 43 2.48 5.45 4.34
CA ALA A 43 2.50 6.32 5.52
C ALA A 43 3.64 7.36 5.47
N GLU A 44 4.77 7.04 4.83
CA GLU A 44 5.87 7.98 4.66
C GLU A 44 5.75 8.84 3.40
N LEU A 45 5.35 8.25 2.26
CA LEU A 45 5.28 8.98 0.99
C LEU A 45 4.20 10.06 0.97
N VAL A 46 3.10 9.90 1.71
CA VAL A 46 2.05 10.93 1.85
C VAL A 46 2.54 12.23 2.51
N LYS A 47 3.71 12.21 3.16
CA LYS A 47 4.36 13.38 3.76
C LYS A 47 5.07 14.26 2.74
N ILE A 48 5.20 13.79 1.50
CA ILE A 48 5.95 14.43 0.41
C ILE A 48 4.97 14.79 -0.70
N ASP A 49 5.09 16.00 -1.26
CA ASP A 49 4.34 16.36 -2.46
C ASP A 49 4.68 15.36 -3.60
N PRO A 50 3.71 14.66 -4.19
CA PRO A 50 3.95 13.70 -5.26
C PRO A 50 4.78 14.26 -6.42
N LYS A 51 4.67 15.56 -6.71
CA LYS A 51 5.47 16.23 -7.74
C LYS A 51 6.96 16.24 -7.41
N ALA A 52 7.33 16.21 -6.14
CA ALA A 52 8.73 16.15 -5.72
C ALA A 52 9.38 14.77 -5.92
N ILE A 53 8.57 13.73 -6.05
CA ILE A 53 9.02 12.36 -6.35
C ILE A 53 9.27 12.20 -7.86
N GLY A 54 8.61 13.01 -8.69
CA GLY A 54 8.63 12.92 -10.15
C GLY A 54 7.53 11.98 -10.67
N VAL A 55 6.56 12.55 -11.37
CA VAL A 55 5.38 11.82 -11.89
C VAL A 55 5.38 11.68 -13.41
N GLY A 56 6.32 12.31 -14.09
CA GLY A 56 6.48 12.21 -15.53
C GLY A 56 7.48 13.20 -16.09
N GLN A 57 8.01 12.86 -17.27
CA GLN A 57 9.05 13.65 -17.96
C GLN A 57 8.60 15.10 -18.25
N TYR A 58 7.31 15.28 -18.59
CA TYR A 58 6.74 16.57 -18.96
C TYR A 58 5.91 17.23 -17.86
N GLN A 59 6.10 16.84 -16.59
CA GLN A 59 5.32 17.41 -15.50
C GLN A 59 5.41 18.93 -15.38
N HIS A 60 6.54 19.53 -15.79
CA HIS A 60 6.74 20.98 -15.73
C HIS A 60 5.99 21.76 -16.81
N ASP A 61 5.66 21.11 -17.93
CA ASP A 61 4.91 21.68 -19.07
C ASP A 61 3.41 21.60 -18.85
N MET A 62 2.95 20.82 -17.85
CA MET A 62 1.53 20.67 -17.53
C MET A 62 0.98 21.84 -16.71
N ASN A 63 -0.35 22.01 -16.76
CA ASN A 63 -1.01 22.93 -15.85
C ASN A 63 -0.85 22.44 -14.38
N GLN A 64 -0.04 23.17 -13.61
CA GLN A 64 0.35 22.76 -12.25
C GLN A 64 -0.84 22.63 -11.28
N LYS A 65 -1.91 23.42 -11.45
CA LYS A 65 -3.11 23.31 -10.63
C LYS A 65 -3.86 22.01 -10.90
N LYS A 66 -4.13 21.69 -12.18
CA LYS A 66 -4.79 20.44 -12.57
C LYS A 66 -3.96 19.23 -12.23
N LEU A 67 -2.63 19.30 -12.40
CA LEU A 67 -1.74 18.21 -12.00
C LEU A 67 -1.83 17.94 -10.49
N ASN A 68 -1.80 19.00 -9.68
CA ASN A 68 -1.90 18.87 -8.23
C ASN A 68 -3.26 18.28 -7.80
N GLU A 69 -4.36 18.75 -8.39
CA GLU A 69 -5.70 18.22 -8.12
C GLU A 69 -5.79 16.72 -8.47
N ALA A 70 -5.29 16.32 -9.63
CA ALA A 70 -5.28 14.92 -10.06
C ALA A 70 -4.43 14.04 -9.14
N LEU A 71 -3.21 14.46 -8.79
CA LEU A 71 -2.31 13.72 -7.90
C LEU A 71 -2.88 13.60 -6.49
N SER A 72 -3.46 14.68 -5.95
CA SER A 72 -4.12 14.65 -4.65
C SER A 72 -5.28 13.66 -4.63
N GLY A 73 -6.10 13.63 -5.69
CA GLY A 73 -7.18 12.67 -5.82
C GLY A 73 -6.70 11.21 -5.88
N VAL A 74 -5.59 10.94 -6.58
CA VAL A 74 -4.99 9.60 -6.61
C VAL A 74 -4.49 9.18 -5.23
N VAL A 75 -3.80 10.06 -4.52
CA VAL A 75 -3.31 9.77 -3.16
C VAL A 75 -4.48 9.51 -2.21
N GLU A 76 -5.52 10.35 -2.27
CA GLU A 76 -6.74 10.18 -1.47
C GLU A 76 -7.41 8.83 -1.75
N ASP A 77 -7.60 8.46 -3.02
CA ASP A 77 -8.17 7.16 -3.40
C ASP A 77 -7.32 5.99 -2.86
N CYS A 78 -6.00 6.06 -3.01
CA CYS A 78 -5.10 5.03 -2.50
C CYS A 78 -5.20 4.88 -0.97
N VAL A 79 -5.17 6.00 -0.22
CA VAL A 79 -5.24 5.99 1.24
C VAL A 79 -6.58 5.45 1.72
N ASN A 80 -7.70 5.90 1.13
CA ASN A 80 -9.03 5.43 1.52
C ASN A 80 -9.23 3.94 1.18
N ARG A 81 -8.70 3.48 0.04
CA ARG A 81 -8.78 2.06 -0.35
C ARG A 81 -8.02 1.13 0.58
N VAL A 82 -6.83 1.56 1.02
CA VAL A 82 -6.02 0.80 1.99
C VAL A 82 -6.64 0.86 3.38
N GLY A 83 -7.23 2.00 3.75
CA GLY A 83 -7.67 2.29 5.10
C GLY A 83 -6.49 2.60 6.03
N VAL A 84 -6.77 3.15 7.20
CA VAL A 84 -5.74 3.67 8.11
C VAL A 84 -6.01 3.23 9.54
N ASP A 85 -5.00 2.77 10.25
CA ASP A 85 -5.11 2.52 11.69
C ASP A 85 -5.14 3.84 12.47
N LEU A 86 -6.23 4.05 13.21
CA LEU A 86 -6.51 5.31 13.92
C LEU A 86 -5.47 5.59 15.03
N ASN A 87 -4.90 4.55 15.60
CA ASN A 87 -3.98 4.65 16.73
C ASN A 87 -2.52 4.88 16.33
N THR A 88 -2.15 4.59 15.08
CA THR A 88 -0.76 4.70 14.62
C THR A 88 -0.57 5.77 13.54
N ALA A 89 -1.63 6.14 12.83
CA ALA A 89 -1.56 7.08 11.72
C ALA A 89 -1.03 8.47 12.10
N SER A 90 -0.21 9.05 11.23
CA SER A 90 0.24 10.42 11.33
C SER A 90 -0.84 11.41 10.86
N ALA A 91 -0.76 12.68 11.31
CA ALA A 91 -1.69 13.70 10.85
C ALA A 91 -1.70 13.90 9.31
N PRO A 92 -0.55 13.89 8.61
CA PRO A 92 -0.54 13.90 7.15
C PRO A 92 -1.31 12.74 6.52
N LEU A 93 -1.15 11.51 7.02
CA LEU A 93 -1.87 10.35 6.52
C LEU A 93 -3.38 10.47 6.75
N LEU A 94 -3.78 10.86 7.96
CA LEU A 94 -5.19 11.08 8.33
C LEU A 94 -5.84 12.18 7.46
N SER A 95 -5.10 13.20 7.02
CA SER A 95 -5.66 14.28 6.22
C SER A 95 -6.09 13.87 4.80
N TYR A 96 -5.69 12.68 4.33
CA TYR A 96 -6.14 12.08 3.08
C TYR A 96 -7.38 11.20 3.24
N ILE A 97 -7.85 11.00 4.48
CA ILE A 97 -9.11 10.28 4.70
C ILE A 97 -10.30 11.20 4.39
N SER A 98 -11.26 10.67 3.66
CA SER A 98 -12.48 11.39 3.30
C SER A 98 -13.17 11.98 4.53
N GLY A 99 -13.55 13.24 4.49
CA GLY A 99 -14.17 13.96 5.61
C GLY A 99 -13.21 14.48 6.67
N ILE A 100 -11.89 14.22 6.58
CA ILE A 100 -10.89 14.68 7.54
C ILE A 100 -10.05 15.82 6.97
N SER A 101 -10.25 17.03 7.47
CA SER A 101 -9.37 18.16 7.16
C SER A 101 -8.04 18.06 7.93
N GLY A 102 -7.00 18.78 7.48
CA GLY A 102 -5.72 18.82 8.20
C GLY A 102 -5.83 19.28 9.66
N THR A 103 -6.82 20.13 9.98
CA THR A 103 -7.10 20.52 11.38
C THR A 103 -7.68 19.35 12.18
N ILE A 104 -8.65 18.63 11.61
CA ILE A 104 -9.24 17.46 12.27
C ILE A 104 -8.18 16.36 12.46
N ALA A 105 -7.32 16.12 11.45
CA ALA A 105 -6.23 15.18 11.55
C ALA A 105 -5.28 15.46 12.73
N LYS A 106 -4.90 16.72 12.92
CA LYS A 106 -4.10 17.15 14.09
C LYS A 106 -4.85 16.96 15.40
N ASN A 107 -6.15 17.27 15.44
CA ASN A 107 -6.97 17.08 16.63
C ASN A 107 -7.12 15.59 17.01
N ILE A 108 -7.20 14.69 16.04
CA ILE A 108 -7.22 13.23 16.27
C ILE A 108 -5.91 12.79 16.96
N VAL A 109 -4.76 13.26 16.43
CA VAL A 109 -3.46 12.94 17.03
C VAL A 109 -3.36 13.50 18.46
N ALA A 110 -3.71 14.78 18.66
CA ALA A 110 -3.70 15.39 19.99
C ALA A 110 -4.63 14.65 20.96
N TYR A 111 -5.83 14.29 20.53
CA TYR A 111 -6.79 13.56 21.37
C TYR A 111 -6.21 12.23 21.87
N ARG A 112 -5.56 11.44 21.00
CA ARG A 112 -4.96 10.16 21.42
C ARG A 112 -3.71 10.33 22.30
N GLU A 113 -2.97 11.43 22.14
CA GLU A 113 -1.83 11.76 23.00
C GLU A 113 -2.29 12.12 24.42
N GLU A 114 -3.41 12.84 24.53
CA GLU A 114 -3.98 13.26 25.81
C GLU A 114 -4.80 12.18 26.51
N ASN A 115 -5.59 11.41 25.76
CA ASN A 115 -6.59 10.47 26.31
C ASN A 115 -6.20 8.98 26.15
N GLY A 116 -5.08 8.70 25.48
CA GLY A 116 -4.66 7.34 25.13
C GLY A 116 -5.29 6.85 23.81
N LYS A 117 -5.07 5.55 23.55
CA LYS A 117 -5.55 4.91 22.31
C LYS A 117 -7.07 4.92 22.22
N PHE A 118 -7.57 5.14 21.00
CA PHE A 118 -8.98 4.91 20.69
C PHE A 118 -9.32 3.42 20.86
N THR A 119 -10.41 3.13 21.53
CA THR A 119 -10.93 1.77 21.76
C THR A 119 -12.22 1.49 21.02
N ASP A 120 -12.90 2.53 20.52
CA ASP A 120 -14.16 2.49 19.80
C ASP A 120 -14.17 3.63 18.77
N ARG A 121 -14.66 3.36 17.55
CA ARG A 121 -14.82 4.39 16.51
C ARG A 121 -15.69 5.56 16.94
N LYS A 122 -16.70 5.34 17.80
CA LYS A 122 -17.56 6.39 18.32
C LYS A 122 -16.79 7.45 19.14
N GLU A 123 -15.62 7.12 19.66
CA GLU A 123 -14.79 8.10 20.38
C GLU A 123 -14.28 9.23 19.47
N LEU A 124 -14.27 9.03 18.14
CA LEU A 124 -14.00 10.09 17.17
C LEU A 124 -14.96 11.29 17.35
N LEU A 125 -16.19 11.08 17.75
CA LEU A 125 -17.16 12.16 18.01
C LEU A 125 -16.76 13.07 19.18
N LYS A 126 -15.80 12.66 20.01
CA LYS A 126 -15.22 13.48 21.08
C LYS A 126 -14.07 14.36 20.60
N VAL A 127 -13.58 14.11 19.39
CA VAL A 127 -12.47 14.90 18.80
C VAL A 127 -12.97 16.29 18.38
N ALA A 128 -12.24 17.31 18.78
CA ALA A 128 -12.60 18.68 18.44
C ALA A 128 -12.72 18.90 16.92
N LYS A 129 -13.81 19.55 16.50
CA LYS A 129 -14.17 19.82 15.09
C LYS A 129 -14.56 18.59 14.24
N LEU A 130 -14.57 17.39 14.79
CA LEU A 130 -15.07 16.20 14.11
C LEU A 130 -16.55 16.02 14.49
N GLY A 131 -17.43 16.58 13.67
CA GLY A 131 -18.88 16.46 13.86
C GLY A 131 -19.47 15.19 13.24
N PRO A 132 -20.77 14.93 13.45
CA PRO A 132 -21.45 13.72 12.94
C PRO A 132 -21.25 13.49 11.44
N LYS A 133 -21.35 14.55 10.62
CA LYS A 133 -21.17 14.44 9.17
C LYS A 133 -19.76 14.00 8.78
N ALA A 134 -18.73 14.53 9.45
CA ALA A 134 -17.34 14.11 9.19
C ALA A 134 -17.12 12.67 9.68
N PHE A 135 -17.71 12.28 10.82
CA PHE A 135 -17.69 10.90 11.31
C PHE A 135 -18.30 9.93 10.31
N GLU A 136 -19.47 10.21 9.79
CA GLU A 136 -20.16 9.42 8.77
C GLU A 136 -19.30 9.24 7.50
N GLN A 137 -18.52 10.24 7.10
CA GLN A 137 -17.66 10.16 5.93
C GLN A 137 -16.36 9.37 6.18
N CYS A 138 -15.78 9.44 7.38
CA CYS A 138 -14.46 8.88 7.64
C CYS A 138 -14.46 7.53 8.34
N ALA A 139 -15.54 7.17 9.06
CA ALA A 139 -15.54 6.03 9.98
C ALA A 139 -15.20 4.68 9.32
N GLY A 140 -15.64 4.45 8.07
CA GLY A 140 -15.34 3.23 7.33
C GLY A 140 -13.86 3.05 6.96
N PHE A 141 -13.10 4.15 6.88
CA PHE A 141 -11.69 4.13 6.48
C PHE A 141 -10.73 4.12 7.68
N LEU A 142 -11.23 4.39 8.88
CA LEU A 142 -10.44 4.41 10.12
C LEU A 142 -10.65 3.11 10.89
N ARG A 143 -9.57 2.36 11.10
CA ARG A 143 -9.60 1.06 11.73
C ARG A 143 -9.02 1.11 13.15
N ILE A 144 -9.52 0.25 14.02
CA ILE A 144 -9.00 0.03 15.37
C ILE A 144 -8.83 -1.48 15.55
N SER A 145 -7.63 -1.97 15.35
CA SER A 145 -7.34 -3.43 15.36
C SER A 145 -7.64 -4.08 16.71
N ASP A 146 -7.33 -3.37 17.81
CA ASP A 146 -7.50 -3.83 19.20
C ASP A 146 -8.69 -3.17 19.92
N GLY A 147 -9.69 -2.69 19.13
CA GLY A 147 -10.87 -2.00 19.65
C GLY A 147 -11.79 -2.91 20.46
N LYS A 148 -12.76 -2.34 21.20
CA LYS A 148 -13.77 -3.10 21.94
C LYS A 148 -14.68 -3.89 21.01
N ASN A 149 -15.09 -3.30 19.89
CA ASN A 149 -15.89 -3.95 18.87
C ASN A 149 -14.98 -4.52 17.77
N PRO A 150 -14.98 -5.83 17.50
CA PRO A 150 -14.20 -6.42 16.40
C PRO A 150 -14.49 -5.82 15.03
N LEU A 151 -15.70 -5.32 14.79
CA LEU A 151 -16.06 -4.63 13.55
C LEU A 151 -15.27 -3.33 13.33
N ASP A 152 -14.77 -2.69 14.39
CA ASP A 152 -13.91 -1.51 14.26
C ASP A 152 -12.56 -1.81 13.60
N GLY A 153 -12.14 -3.05 13.56
CA GLY A 153 -10.95 -3.52 12.81
C GLY A 153 -11.20 -3.77 11.33
N THR A 154 -12.43 -3.63 10.86
CA THR A 154 -12.85 -3.92 9.48
C THR A 154 -13.16 -2.63 8.71
N SER A 155 -13.40 -2.71 7.39
CA SER A 155 -13.90 -1.60 6.58
C SER A 155 -15.46 -1.48 6.63
N VAL A 156 -16.13 -2.32 7.39
CA VAL A 156 -17.59 -2.22 7.57
C VAL A 156 -17.91 -0.89 8.23
N HIS A 157 -18.82 -0.13 7.61
CA HIS A 157 -19.23 1.16 8.14
C HIS A 157 -20.10 0.98 9.41
N PRO A 158 -19.99 1.85 10.44
CA PRO A 158 -20.77 1.73 11.68
C PRO A 158 -22.29 1.65 11.49
N GLU A 159 -22.83 2.26 10.44
CA GLU A 159 -24.26 2.15 10.08
C GLU A 159 -24.69 0.73 9.72
N SER A 160 -23.74 -0.08 9.23
CA SER A 160 -23.98 -1.46 8.83
C SER A 160 -23.66 -2.49 9.91
N TYR A 161 -23.26 -2.06 11.12
CA TYR A 161 -22.89 -2.99 12.20
C TYR A 161 -24.05 -3.89 12.62
N GLU A 162 -25.25 -3.34 12.73
CA GLU A 162 -26.43 -4.13 13.09
C GLU A 162 -26.71 -5.24 12.06
N ALA A 163 -26.58 -4.92 10.77
CA ALA A 163 -26.74 -5.90 9.69
C ALA A 163 -25.63 -6.97 9.74
N ALA A 164 -24.38 -6.55 9.97
CA ALA A 164 -23.24 -7.46 10.09
C ALA A 164 -23.37 -8.40 11.30
N GLU A 165 -23.78 -7.90 12.47
CA GLU A 165 -23.99 -8.69 13.68
C GLU A 165 -25.13 -9.70 13.51
N LYS A 166 -26.26 -9.27 12.90
CA LYS A 166 -27.37 -10.17 12.57
C LYS A 166 -26.95 -11.26 11.59
N LEU A 167 -26.15 -10.91 10.58
CA LEU A 167 -25.59 -11.85 9.62
C LEU A 167 -24.75 -12.92 10.34
N LEU A 168 -23.78 -12.49 11.15
CA LEU A 168 -22.90 -13.38 11.91
C LEU A 168 -23.71 -14.34 12.77
N LYS A 169 -24.65 -13.81 13.57
CA LYS A 169 -25.53 -14.62 14.43
C LYS A 169 -26.33 -15.65 13.63
N LYS A 170 -26.87 -15.27 12.47
CA LYS A 170 -27.65 -16.16 11.60
C LYS A 170 -26.81 -17.29 11.01
N GLN A 171 -25.55 -17.00 10.73
CA GLN A 171 -24.60 -17.99 10.20
C GLN A 171 -23.87 -18.79 11.30
N GLY A 172 -24.20 -18.57 12.58
CA GLY A 172 -23.64 -19.28 13.73
C GLY A 172 -22.26 -18.78 14.16
N PHE A 173 -21.88 -17.58 13.75
CA PHE A 173 -20.63 -16.92 14.13
C PHE A 173 -20.84 -15.83 15.19
N THR A 174 -19.76 -15.47 15.84
CA THR A 174 -19.69 -14.37 16.81
C THR A 174 -18.78 -13.25 16.29
N PRO A 175 -18.91 -12.00 16.79
CA PRO A 175 -17.97 -10.94 16.44
C PRO A 175 -16.50 -11.28 16.69
N GLU A 176 -16.20 -12.10 17.71
CA GLU A 176 -14.82 -12.55 17.99
C GLU A 176 -14.22 -13.44 16.89
N ASP A 177 -15.04 -14.10 16.09
CA ASP A 177 -14.57 -14.89 14.94
C ASP A 177 -13.94 -14.02 13.84
N ILE A 178 -14.27 -12.71 13.79
CA ILE A 178 -13.63 -11.72 12.92
C ILE A 178 -12.15 -11.64 13.28
N ARG A 179 -11.81 -11.44 14.57
CA ARG A 179 -10.42 -11.33 15.05
C ARG A 179 -9.62 -12.62 14.83
N LYS A 180 -10.30 -13.75 14.97
CA LYS A 180 -9.67 -15.08 14.80
C LYS A 180 -9.46 -15.46 13.33
N GLY A 181 -10.02 -14.69 12.37
CA GLY A 181 -9.98 -15.02 10.95
C GLY A 181 -10.75 -16.29 10.57
N ASN A 182 -11.75 -16.67 11.38
CA ASN A 182 -12.53 -17.90 11.21
C ASN A 182 -13.66 -17.77 10.17
N LEU A 183 -13.83 -16.62 9.54
CA LEU A 183 -14.91 -16.31 8.63
C LEU A 183 -14.62 -16.62 7.16
N LYS A 184 -13.49 -17.31 6.88
CA LYS A 184 -13.15 -17.74 5.51
C LYS A 184 -14.24 -18.66 4.97
N GLY A 185 -14.78 -18.31 3.79
CA GLY A 185 -15.87 -19.07 3.16
C GLY A 185 -17.26 -18.70 3.66
N LEU A 186 -17.44 -17.63 4.41
CA LEU A 186 -18.75 -17.09 4.82
C LEU A 186 -19.67 -16.89 3.60
N SER A 187 -19.14 -16.42 2.48
CA SER A 187 -19.86 -16.24 1.22
C SER A 187 -20.47 -17.54 0.69
N LEU A 188 -19.82 -18.68 0.92
CA LEU A 188 -20.30 -20.01 0.48
C LEU A 188 -21.49 -20.52 1.30
N THR A 189 -21.71 -19.97 2.50
CA THR A 189 -22.84 -20.34 3.36
C THR A 189 -24.13 -19.62 2.96
N ILE A 190 -24.04 -18.56 2.16
CA ILE A 190 -25.16 -17.73 1.75
C ILE A 190 -25.66 -18.19 0.38
N ARG A 191 -26.84 -18.84 0.37
CA ARG A 191 -27.46 -19.36 -0.87
C ARG A 191 -28.22 -18.29 -1.66
N ASP A 192 -28.84 -17.34 -0.98
CA ASP A 192 -29.70 -16.32 -1.57
C ASP A 192 -29.43 -14.96 -0.90
N TYR A 193 -28.64 -14.14 -1.60
CA TYR A 193 -28.26 -12.79 -1.12
C TYR A 193 -29.45 -11.83 -1.15
N HIS A 194 -30.36 -11.97 -2.12
CA HIS A 194 -31.53 -11.09 -2.23
C HIS A 194 -32.44 -11.26 -1.00
N LYS A 195 -32.88 -12.50 -0.72
CA LYS A 195 -33.73 -12.82 0.42
C LYS A 195 -33.07 -12.43 1.75
N LEU A 196 -31.76 -12.69 1.88
CA LEU A 196 -31.02 -12.35 3.09
C LEU A 196 -30.89 -10.83 3.29
N SER A 197 -30.73 -10.06 2.21
CA SER A 197 -30.66 -8.61 2.27
C SER A 197 -31.99 -7.98 2.74
N GLU A 198 -33.13 -8.52 2.28
CA GLU A 198 -34.46 -8.09 2.76
C GLU A 198 -34.63 -8.38 4.25
N GLU A 199 -34.26 -9.59 4.70
CA GLU A 199 -34.35 -9.99 6.12
C GLU A 199 -33.46 -9.12 7.03
N LEU A 200 -32.29 -8.72 6.54
CA LEU A 200 -31.34 -7.87 7.28
C LEU A 200 -31.63 -6.38 7.12
N GLN A 201 -32.62 -6.01 6.33
CA GLN A 201 -32.98 -4.62 6.04
C GLN A 201 -31.81 -3.79 5.49
N THR A 202 -31.03 -4.40 4.60
CA THR A 202 -29.87 -3.77 3.95
C THR A 202 -29.91 -3.99 2.44
N GLY A 203 -29.17 -3.19 1.66
CA GLY A 203 -29.06 -3.44 0.22
C GLY A 203 -28.25 -4.69 -0.10
N GLU A 204 -28.60 -5.41 -1.18
CA GLU A 204 -27.86 -6.61 -1.58
C GLU A 204 -26.39 -6.32 -1.85
N ILE A 205 -26.07 -5.19 -2.49
CA ILE A 205 -24.68 -4.75 -2.76
C ILE A 205 -23.96 -4.56 -1.44
N THR A 206 -24.54 -3.82 -0.50
CA THR A 206 -23.98 -3.59 0.84
C THR A 206 -23.74 -4.90 1.59
N LEU A 207 -24.69 -5.85 1.50
CA LEU A 207 -24.53 -7.16 2.12
C LEU A 207 -23.35 -7.94 1.52
N ARG A 208 -23.17 -7.90 0.22
CA ARG A 208 -22.03 -8.53 -0.46
C ARG A 208 -20.69 -7.92 -0.03
N ASP A 209 -20.64 -6.61 0.12
CA ASP A 209 -19.44 -5.91 0.60
C ASP A 209 -19.15 -6.24 2.07
N ILE A 210 -20.18 -6.30 2.94
CA ILE A 210 -20.03 -6.74 4.34
C ILE A 210 -19.46 -8.17 4.38
N VAL A 211 -20.01 -9.12 3.63
CA VAL A 211 -19.54 -10.51 3.59
C VAL A 211 -18.09 -10.59 3.15
N LYS A 212 -17.74 -9.90 2.06
CA LYS A 212 -16.37 -9.85 1.53
C LYS A 212 -15.37 -9.30 2.54
N GLU A 213 -15.76 -8.24 3.27
CA GLU A 213 -14.92 -7.64 4.29
C GLU A 213 -14.77 -8.54 5.53
N LEU A 214 -15.83 -9.23 5.94
CA LEU A 214 -15.79 -10.14 7.07
C LEU A 214 -14.96 -11.40 6.78
N GLU A 215 -14.89 -11.88 5.53
CA GLU A 215 -14.02 -13.00 5.13
C GLU A 215 -12.53 -12.66 5.20
N LYS A 216 -12.20 -11.40 4.92
CA LYS A 216 -10.83 -10.87 4.98
C LYS A 216 -10.83 -9.50 5.66
N PRO A 217 -10.96 -9.46 6.99
CA PRO A 217 -11.04 -8.19 7.74
C PRO A 217 -9.78 -7.37 7.52
N GLY A 218 -9.96 -6.08 7.24
CA GLY A 218 -8.83 -5.18 7.08
C GLY A 218 -7.95 -5.49 5.87
N ARG A 219 -8.49 -6.11 4.82
CA ARG A 219 -7.73 -6.43 3.60
C ARG A 219 -6.97 -5.21 3.12
N ASP A 220 -5.65 -5.34 3.11
CA ASP A 220 -4.76 -4.39 2.48
C ASP A 220 -4.52 -4.84 1.03
N PRO A 221 -4.94 -4.05 0.01
CA PRO A 221 -4.69 -4.40 -1.38
C PRO A 221 -3.21 -4.62 -1.70
N ARG A 222 -2.32 -4.06 -0.88
CA ARG A 222 -0.86 -4.20 -1.03
C ARG A 222 -0.36 -5.60 -0.68
N GLU A 223 -1.10 -6.38 0.12
CA GLU A 223 -0.73 -7.77 0.45
C GLU A 223 -0.75 -8.69 -0.78
N GLU A 224 -1.51 -8.34 -1.80
CA GLU A 224 -1.57 -9.05 -3.07
C GLU A 224 -0.47 -8.62 -4.05
N MET A 225 0.25 -7.53 -3.72
CA MET A 225 1.41 -7.10 -4.49
C MET A 225 2.63 -7.95 -4.14
N PRO A 226 3.55 -8.15 -5.10
CA PRO A 226 4.79 -8.87 -4.84
C PRO A 226 5.55 -8.21 -3.68
N GLY A 227 5.90 -9.00 -2.67
CA GLY A 227 6.69 -8.53 -1.54
C GLY A 227 8.06 -7.99 -1.96
N PRO A 228 8.67 -7.09 -1.17
CA PRO A 228 9.99 -6.58 -1.48
C PRO A 228 11.02 -7.73 -1.51
N ILE A 229 11.90 -7.72 -2.50
CA ILE A 229 12.99 -8.70 -2.60
C ILE A 229 14.04 -8.35 -1.56
N LEU A 230 14.08 -9.12 -0.48
CA LEU A 230 15.09 -8.99 0.57
C LEU A 230 16.27 -9.88 0.22
N ARG A 231 17.42 -9.29 -0.11
CA ARG A 231 18.66 -10.03 -0.36
C ARG A 231 19.79 -9.51 0.50
N THR A 232 20.53 -10.44 1.06
CA THR A 232 21.72 -10.18 1.87
C THR A 232 23.00 -10.73 1.23
N ASP A 233 22.86 -11.53 0.18
CA ASP A 233 23.92 -12.36 -0.39
C ASP A 233 24.56 -11.79 -1.66
N VAL A 234 23.91 -10.83 -2.34
CA VAL A 234 24.46 -10.16 -3.54
C VAL A 234 24.31 -8.66 -3.40
N LEU A 235 25.41 -8.00 -3.06
CA LEU A 235 25.46 -6.55 -2.84
C LEU A 235 26.22 -5.78 -3.93
N ASP A 236 27.08 -6.47 -4.71
CA ASP A 236 27.92 -5.87 -5.75
C ASP A 236 27.97 -6.78 -7.00
N MET A 237 28.25 -6.18 -8.17
CA MET A 237 28.49 -6.91 -9.43
C MET A 237 29.58 -7.98 -9.31
N LYS A 238 30.54 -7.81 -8.41
CA LYS A 238 31.64 -8.76 -8.19
C LYS A 238 31.16 -10.09 -7.59
N ASP A 239 30.02 -10.07 -6.92
CA ASP A 239 29.46 -11.23 -6.24
C ASP A 239 28.65 -12.11 -7.21
N LEU A 240 28.33 -11.57 -8.41
CA LEU A 240 27.58 -12.27 -9.44
C LEU A 240 28.45 -13.34 -10.13
N LYS A 241 27.90 -14.54 -10.23
CA LYS A 241 28.51 -15.67 -10.95
C LYS A 241 27.60 -16.13 -12.09
N GLU A 242 28.20 -16.55 -13.20
CA GLU A 242 27.45 -17.17 -14.30
C GLU A 242 26.66 -18.39 -13.81
N GLY A 243 25.41 -18.51 -14.28
CA GLY A 243 24.49 -19.57 -13.87
C GLY A 243 23.69 -19.25 -12.59
N MET A 244 23.99 -18.17 -11.89
CA MET A 244 23.26 -17.75 -10.67
C MET A 244 21.83 -17.38 -11.03
N VAL A 245 20.85 -17.98 -10.34
CA VAL A 245 19.42 -17.68 -10.51
C VAL A 245 19.01 -16.66 -9.47
N LEU A 246 18.40 -15.58 -9.91
CA LEU A 246 18.07 -14.43 -9.10
C LEU A 246 16.64 -13.96 -9.39
N LYS A 247 15.95 -13.45 -8.37
CA LYS A 247 14.72 -12.67 -8.59
C LYS A 247 15.08 -11.22 -8.86
N GLY A 248 14.49 -10.63 -9.88
CA GLY A 248 14.67 -9.24 -10.22
C GLY A 248 13.37 -8.54 -10.52
N THR A 249 13.38 -7.22 -10.46
CA THR A 249 12.24 -6.37 -10.83
C THR A 249 12.49 -5.73 -12.18
N VAL A 250 11.53 -5.83 -13.10
CA VAL A 250 11.59 -5.17 -14.41
C VAL A 250 11.53 -3.66 -14.23
N ARG A 251 12.62 -2.96 -14.58
CA ARG A 251 12.72 -1.51 -14.51
C ARG A 251 12.36 -0.80 -15.79
N ASN A 252 12.74 -1.38 -16.91
CA ASN A 252 12.47 -0.77 -18.22
C ASN A 252 12.29 -1.85 -19.27
N VAL A 253 11.39 -1.61 -20.23
CA VAL A 253 11.11 -2.49 -21.38
C VAL A 253 11.32 -1.70 -22.66
N ILE A 254 12.20 -2.20 -23.52
CA ILE A 254 12.56 -1.58 -24.80
C ILE A 254 12.48 -2.62 -25.93
N ASP A 255 12.53 -2.19 -27.19
CA ASP A 255 12.29 -3.05 -28.36
C ASP A 255 13.20 -4.30 -28.39
N PHE A 256 14.44 -4.18 -27.96
CA PHE A 256 15.42 -5.28 -28.04
C PHE A 256 15.60 -6.06 -26.72
N GLY A 257 14.89 -5.70 -25.64
CA GLY A 257 15.02 -6.43 -24.39
C GLY A 257 14.43 -5.72 -23.16
N VAL A 258 14.79 -6.24 -22.00
CA VAL A 258 14.26 -5.82 -20.70
C VAL A 258 15.40 -5.54 -19.75
N PHE A 259 15.36 -4.41 -19.08
CA PHE A 259 16.26 -4.10 -17.96
C PHE A 259 15.66 -4.55 -16.65
N VAL A 260 16.40 -5.37 -15.93
CA VAL A 260 15.97 -6.01 -14.68
C VAL A 260 16.93 -5.62 -13.56
N ASP A 261 16.37 -5.03 -12.52
CA ASP A 261 17.08 -4.78 -11.25
C ASP A 261 17.15 -6.08 -10.46
N ILE A 262 18.36 -6.59 -10.28
CA ILE A 262 18.66 -7.81 -9.55
C ILE A 262 19.28 -7.55 -8.18
N GLY A 263 19.21 -6.30 -7.69
CA GLY A 263 19.72 -5.90 -6.37
C GLY A 263 21.18 -5.51 -6.32
N VAL A 264 21.84 -5.29 -7.46
CA VAL A 264 23.15 -4.67 -7.58
C VAL A 264 23.02 -3.26 -8.18
N HIS A 265 24.05 -2.42 -8.07
CA HIS A 265 24.01 -1.02 -8.53
C HIS A 265 23.84 -0.83 -10.05
N GLN A 266 23.71 -1.91 -10.80
CA GLN A 266 23.58 -1.91 -12.25
C GLN A 266 22.49 -2.88 -12.70
N ASP A 267 21.54 -2.40 -13.51
CA ASP A 267 20.50 -3.24 -14.08
C ASP A 267 21.10 -4.26 -15.07
N GLY A 268 20.60 -5.48 -15.02
CA GLY A 268 20.93 -6.52 -16.00
C GLY A 268 20.03 -6.44 -17.22
N LEU A 269 20.56 -6.77 -18.39
CA LEU A 269 19.80 -6.83 -19.64
C LEU A 269 19.41 -8.27 -19.96
N VAL A 270 18.10 -8.51 -20.11
CA VAL A 270 17.55 -9.69 -20.76
C VAL A 270 17.23 -9.32 -22.20
N HIS A 271 18.00 -9.83 -23.16
CA HIS A 271 17.76 -9.60 -24.58
C HIS A 271 16.40 -10.25 -24.98
N ILE A 272 15.72 -9.70 -26.01
CA ILE A 272 14.40 -10.20 -26.44
C ILE A 272 14.41 -11.70 -26.75
N SER A 273 15.53 -12.22 -27.30
CA SER A 273 15.70 -13.66 -27.55
C SER A 273 15.81 -14.50 -26.29
N GLU A 274 16.07 -13.91 -25.13
CA GLU A 274 16.28 -14.58 -23.85
C GLU A 274 15.08 -14.48 -22.88
N ILE A 275 13.96 -13.90 -23.33
CA ILE A 275 12.77 -13.71 -22.48
C ILE A 275 11.95 -15.00 -22.34
N THR A 276 11.72 -15.71 -23.44
CA THR A 276 10.88 -16.93 -23.41
C THR A 276 11.30 -17.95 -24.47
N ASP A 277 11.14 -19.23 -24.13
CA ASP A 277 11.31 -20.37 -25.05
C ASP A 277 9.99 -20.77 -25.74
N LYS A 278 8.85 -20.30 -25.23
CA LYS A 278 7.52 -20.85 -25.59
C LYS A 278 6.98 -20.32 -26.92
N LYS A 279 7.36 -19.12 -27.34
CA LYS A 279 6.89 -18.51 -28.59
C LYS A 279 7.85 -17.44 -29.10
N TYR A 280 7.78 -17.17 -30.41
CA TYR A 280 8.41 -15.98 -30.96
C TYR A 280 7.61 -14.75 -30.51
N ILE A 281 8.28 -13.76 -29.96
CA ILE A 281 7.71 -12.47 -29.55
C ILE A 281 8.26 -11.35 -30.43
N LYS A 282 7.38 -10.41 -30.80
CA LYS A 282 7.78 -9.24 -31.56
C LYS A 282 8.25 -8.10 -30.69
N HIS A 283 7.68 -8.01 -29.49
CA HIS A 283 8.05 -6.99 -28.52
C HIS A 283 8.02 -7.58 -27.09
N PRO A 284 8.97 -7.21 -26.21
CA PRO A 284 9.03 -7.71 -24.83
C PRO A 284 7.76 -7.49 -24.00
N LEU A 285 7.01 -6.40 -24.24
CA LEU A 285 5.73 -6.10 -23.57
C LEU A 285 4.63 -7.16 -23.80
N GLU A 286 4.81 -8.09 -24.74
CA GLU A 286 3.90 -9.24 -24.88
C GLU A 286 4.03 -10.25 -23.73
N VAL A 287 5.10 -10.17 -22.95
CA VAL A 287 5.46 -11.15 -21.92
C VAL A 287 5.65 -10.51 -20.55
N VAL A 288 6.26 -9.32 -20.49
CA VAL A 288 6.63 -8.67 -19.22
C VAL A 288 6.32 -7.17 -19.25
N HIS A 289 6.00 -6.60 -18.08
CA HIS A 289 5.72 -5.19 -17.89
C HIS A 289 6.64 -4.58 -16.84
N VAL A 290 6.78 -3.27 -16.85
CA VAL A 290 7.53 -2.55 -15.82
C VAL A 290 6.89 -2.79 -14.46
N GLY A 291 7.71 -3.18 -13.49
CA GLY A 291 7.28 -3.54 -12.13
C GLY A 291 7.09 -5.05 -11.90
N ASP A 292 7.07 -5.88 -12.96
CA ASP A 292 6.97 -7.32 -12.79
C ASP A 292 8.19 -7.88 -12.05
N ILE A 293 7.95 -8.87 -11.19
CA ILE A 293 9.00 -9.68 -10.58
C ILE A 293 9.23 -10.92 -11.43
N VAL A 294 10.46 -11.09 -11.88
CA VAL A 294 10.87 -12.17 -12.78
C VAL A 294 12.06 -12.94 -12.21
N ASP A 295 12.08 -14.25 -12.45
CA ASP A 295 13.27 -15.05 -12.20
C ASP A 295 14.21 -14.93 -13.40
N VAL A 296 15.49 -14.61 -13.13
CA VAL A 296 16.52 -14.43 -14.15
C VAL A 296 17.76 -15.22 -13.77
N LYS A 297 18.47 -15.73 -14.77
CA LYS A 297 19.76 -16.40 -14.61
C LYS A 297 20.85 -15.55 -15.24
N VAL A 298 21.96 -15.40 -14.53
CA VAL A 298 23.14 -14.66 -15.01
C VAL A 298 23.81 -15.44 -16.13
N LEU A 299 23.91 -14.83 -17.31
CA LEU A 299 24.63 -15.38 -18.46
C LEU A 299 26.11 -14.94 -18.47
N SER A 300 26.34 -13.65 -18.23
CA SER A 300 27.69 -13.10 -18.16
C SER A 300 27.75 -11.79 -17.39
N VAL A 301 28.91 -11.48 -16.83
CA VAL A 301 29.19 -10.24 -16.11
C VAL A 301 30.47 -9.60 -16.64
N ASP A 302 30.37 -8.41 -17.23
CA ASP A 302 31.51 -7.60 -17.66
C ASP A 302 31.72 -6.46 -16.65
N LEU A 303 32.65 -6.67 -15.70
CA LEU A 303 32.97 -5.69 -14.67
C LEU A 303 33.62 -4.41 -15.25
N LYS A 304 34.33 -4.50 -16.38
CA LYS A 304 34.98 -3.33 -17.00
C LYS A 304 33.98 -2.42 -17.68
N ARG A 305 33.00 -3.00 -18.37
CA ARG A 305 31.96 -2.27 -19.09
C ARG A 305 30.71 -2.05 -18.25
N LYS A 306 30.68 -2.57 -17.01
CA LYS A 306 29.53 -2.56 -16.11
C LYS A 306 28.27 -3.11 -16.79
N ARG A 307 28.37 -4.27 -17.43
CA ARG A 307 27.26 -4.92 -18.14
C ARG A 307 26.97 -6.28 -17.54
N ILE A 308 25.69 -6.58 -17.33
CA ILE A 308 25.19 -7.87 -16.85
C ILE A 308 24.23 -8.39 -17.91
N GLN A 309 24.47 -9.58 -18.42
CA GLN A 309 23.55 -10.27 -19.32
C GLN A 309 22.79 -11.34 -18.56
N LEU A 310 21.48 -11.35 -18.76
CA LEU A 310 20.55 -12.21 -18.07
C LEU A 310 19.70 -13.00 -19.06
N THR A 311 19.16 -14.14 -18.64
CA THR A 311 18.13 -14.89 -19.35
C THR A 311 16.98 -15.25 -18.42
N MET A 312 15.78 -15.32 -18.96
CA MET A 312 14.59 -15.86 -18.31
C MET A 312 14.30 -17.30 -18.78
N LYS A 313 15.16 -17.86 -19.64
CA LYS A 313 15.01 -19.19 -20.19
C LYS A 313 15.61 -20.28 -19.30
N GLY A 314 14.99 -21.46 -19.30
CA GLY A 314 15.51 -22.63 -18.59
C GLY A 314 15.63 -22.43 -17.09
N ILE A 315 14.74 -21.64 -16.50
CA ILE A 315 14.59 -21.47 -15.06
C ILE A 315 13.35 -22.27 -14.68
N SER A 316 13.55 -23.41 -14.03
CA SER A 316 12.49 -24.31 -13.53
C SER A 316 12.30 -24.11 -12.02
#